data_48e506e7964199df57b1fd0572a174f8
#
_entry.id   48e506e7964199df57b1fd0572a174f8
#
_cell.length_a   1.000
_cell.length_b   1.000
_cell.length_c   1.000
_cell.angle_alpha   90.00
_cell.angle_beta   90.00
_cell.angle_gamma   90.00
#
_symmetry.space_group_name_H-M   'P 1'
#
loop_
_entity.id
_entity.type
_entity.pdbx_description
1 polymer ?
#
loop_
_entity_poly.entity_id
_entity_poly.type
_entity_poly.pdbx_seq_one_letter_code
_entity_poly.pdbx_strand_id
1 'polypeptide(L)'
;GLHRTYGSPGRPIDLCCEVHDGDVALVPHGYHGPCVAAPGYDMYYLNVMAGPNEDLVWLAPDDPAHHWIRATWENQEVDPRLPMNK
;
A
#
# COMPACT_ATOMS: atom_id res chain seq x y z
N GLY A 1 13.44 1.32 -2.99
CA GLY A 1 12.63 1.65 -1.83
C GLY A 1 12.43 0.48 -0.89
N LEU A 2 11.58 0.66 0.08
CA LEU A 2 11.25 -0.35 1.09
C LEU A 2 9.76 -0.66 1.09
N HIS A 3 9.45 -1.92 1.26
CA HIS A 3 8.09 -2.41 1.41
C HIS A 3 7.98 -3.24 2.69
N ARG A 4 6.93 -2.98 3.48
CA ARG A 4 6.64 -3.74 4.68
C ARG A 4 5.28 -4.41 4.61
N THR A 5 5.23 -5.68 5.05
CA THR A 5 3.98 -6.41 5.31
C THR A 5 4.06 -6.96 6.73
N TYR A 6 2.98 -6.80 7.50
CA TYR A 6 2.92 -7.30 8.87
C TYR A 6 1.54 -7.91 9.17
N GLY A 7 1.51 -8.75 10.20
CA GLY A 7 0.35 -9.57 10.49
C GLY A 7 -0.81 -8.84 11.13
N SER A 8 -2.02 -9.30 10.84
CA SER A 8 -3.22 -9.01 11.60
C SER A 8 -3.34 -9.99 12.79
N PRO A 9 -4.22 -9.71 13.78
CA PRO A 9 -4.40 -10.61 14.92
C PRO A 9 -4.69 -12.04 14.49
N GLY A 10 -3.93 -13.00 15.02
CA GLY A 10 -4.06 -14.42 14.71
C GLY A 10 -3.46 -14.89 13.40
N ARG A 11 -2.91 -13.98 12.58
CA ARG A 11 -2.30 -14.31 11.28
C ARG A 11 -0.93 -13.63 11.15
N PRO A 12 0.12 -14.22 11.73
CA PRO A 12 1.43 -13.60 11.73
C PRO A 12 2.08 -13.60 10.35
N ILE A 13 2.68 -12.50 10.00
CA ILE A 13 3.63 -12.33 8.91
C ILE A 13 4.47 -11.10 9.25
N ASP A 14 5.74 -11.13 8.95
CA ASP A 14 6.62 -9.99 9.18
C ASP A 14 7.67 -9.96 8.07
N LEU A 15 7.51 -9.00 7.19
CA LEU A 15 8.40 -8.82 6.05
C LEU A 15 8.72 -7.32 5.91
N CYS A 16 9.99 -7.01 5.85
CA CYS A 16 10.46 -5.70 5.43
C CYS A 16 11.60 -5.92 4.44
N CYS A 17 11.39 -5.50 3.21
CA CYS A 17 12.35 -5.78 2.15
C CYS A 17 12.59 -4.57 1.25
N GLU A 18 13.78 -4.54 0.68
CA GLU A 18 14.11 -3.62 -0.38
C GLU A 18 13.39 -4.03 -1.66
N VAL A 19 12.86 -3.06 -2.39
CA VAL A 19 12.21 -3.26 -3.68
C VAL A 19 12.88 -2.42 -4.75
N HIS A 20 13.04 -3.02 -5.93
CA HIS A 20 13.67 -2.43 -7.09
C HIS A 20 12.70 -2.43 -8.26
N ASP A 21 13.10 -1.75 -9.32
CA ASP A 21 12.32 -1.71 -10.56
C ASP A 21 12.06 -3.13 -11.09
N GLY A 22 10.82 -3.40 -11.44
CA GLY A 22 10.38 -4.70 -11.92
C GLY A 22 10.05 -5.73 -10.84
N ASP A 23 10.25 -5.41 -9.56
CA ASP A 23 9.92 -6.32 -8.47
C ASP A 23 8.41 -6.47 -8.29
N VAL A 24 8.01 -7.63 -7.80
CA VAL A 24 6.64 -7.93 -7.40
C VAL A 24 6.64 -8.33 -5.92
N ALA A 25 5.85 -7.63 -5.11
CA ALA A 25 5.63 -7.98 -3.72
C ALA A 25 4.30 -8.72 -3.59
N LEU A 26 4.35 -9.95 -3.08
CA LEU A 26 3.15 -10.74 -2.80
C LEU A 26 2.68 -10.47 -1.38
N VAL A 27 1.40 -10.18 -1.23
CA VAL A 27 0.76 -9.94 0.07
C VAL A 27 -0.35 -10.96 0.25
N PRO A 28 -0.04 -12.14 0.82
CA PRO A 28 -1.03 -13.20 0.97
C PRO A 28 -2.10 -12.87 2.01
N HIS A 29 -1.73 -12.14 3.05
CA HIS A 29 -2.60 -11.66 4.10
C HIS A 29 -1.88 -10.58 4.92
N GLY A 30 -2.61 -9.94 5.83
CA GLY A 30 -2.05 -8.93 6.72
C GLY A 30 -2.15 -7.52 6.16
N TYR A 31 -1.49 -6.60 6.85
CA TYR A 31 -1.41 -5.22 6.45
C TYR A 31 -0.09 -4.95 5.72
N HIS A 32 -0.12 -4.10 4.74
CA HIS A 32 1.10 -3.71 4.04
C HIS A 32 1.25 -2.18 4.01
N GLY A 33 2.43 -1.77 4.35
CA GLY A 33 2.87 -0.39 4.50
C GLY A 33 3.82 -0.26 5.68
N PRO A 34 4.64 0.77 5.71
CA PRO A 34 4.82 1.74 4.65
C PRO A 34 5.47 1.15 3.41
N CYS A 35 5.18 1.76 2.25
CA CYS A 35 5.89 1.54 1.02
C CYS A 35 6.50 2.89 0.63
N VAL A 36 7.80 3.01 0.72
CA VAL A 36 8.48 4.30 0.64
C VAL A 36 9.65 4.27 -0.31
N ALA A 37 9.83 5.36 -1.05
CA ALA A 37 11.01 5.57 -1.86
C ALA A 37 12.19 6.05 -1.01
N ALA A 38 13.40 5.74 -1.46
CA ALA A 38 14.59 6.35 -0.91
C ALA A 38 14.62 7.85 -1.20
N PRO A 39 15.29 8.67 -0.35
CA PRO A 39 15.41 10.10 -0.61
C PRO A 39 15.97 10.40 -1.99
N GLY A 40 15.33 11.31 -2.71
CA GLY A 40 15.73 11.69 -4.07
C GLY A 40 15.19 10.78 -5.18
N TYR A 41 14.46 9.73 -4.82
CA TYR A 41 13.85 8.82 -5.78
C TYR A 41 12.34 8.84 -5.67
N ASP A 42 11.67 8.62 -6.78
CA ASP A 42 10.23 8.42 -6.83
C ASP A 42 9.92 6.92 -6.87
N MET A 43 8.75 6.55 -6.38
CA MET A 43 8.26 5.18 -6.43
C MET A 43 6.86 5.17 -7.03
N TYR A 44 6.69 4.34 -8.04
CA TYR A 44 5.38 3.97 -8.57
C TYR A 44 5.17 2.48 -8.36
N TYR A 45 3.98 2.09 -7.96
CA TYR A 45 3.59 0.69 -7.92
C TYR A 45 2.15 0.50 -8.35
N LEU A 46 1.91 -0.61 -9.02
CA LEU A 46 0.58 -1.06 -9.42
C LEU A 46 0.08 -2.01 -8.33
N ASN A 47 -1.12 -1.76 -7.83
CA ASN A 47 -1.77 -2.63 -6.87
C ASN A 47 -2.78 -3.52 -7.60
N VAL A 48 -2.61 -4.84 -7.44
CA VAL A 48 -3.47 -5.84 -8.05
C VAL A 48 -4.03 -6.74 -6.97
N MET A 49 -5.34 -6.93 -6.95
CA MET A 49 -6.01 -7.83 -6.03
C MET A 49 -6.68 -8.96 -6.81
N ALA A 50 -6.52 -10.17 -6.28
CA ALA A 50 -7.22 -11.35 -6.76
C ALA A 50 -7.72 -12.13 -5.55
N GLY A 51 -8.99 -12.44 -5.52
CA GLY A 51 -9.61 -13.18 -4.42
C GLY A 51 -10.30 -14.45 -4.90
N PRO A 52 -10.56 -15.40 -3.99
CA PRO A 52 -11.25 -16.65 -4.32
C PRO A 52 -12.77 -16.49 -4.50
N ASN A 53 -13.33 -15.33 -4.17
CA ASN A 53 -14.76 -15.08 -4.24
C ASN A 53 -15.19 -14.71 -5.65
N GLU A 54 -16.41 -15.10 -6.02
CA GLU A 54 -17.02 -14.72 -7.30
C GLU A 54 -17.30 -13.21 -7.35
N ASP A 55 -17.60 -12.62 -6.20
CA ASP A 55 -17.79 -11.18 -6.07
C ASP A 55 -16.44 -10.47 -6.11
N LEU A 56 -16.21 -9.69 -7.14
CA LEU A 56 -15.00 -8.89 -7.30
C LEU A 56 -15.07 -7.61 -6.46
N VAL A 57 -15.23 -7.78 -5.14
CA VAL A 57 -15.35 -6.67 -4.20
C VAL A 57 -13.98 -6.31 -3.65
N TRP A 58 -13.66 -5.04 -3.72
CA TRP A 58 -12.44 -4.51 -3.11
C TRP A 58 -12.68 -4.31 -1.60
N LEU A 59 -12.17 -5.23 -0.79
CA LEU A 59 -12.22 -5.14 0.66
C LEU A 59 -10.81 -4.81 1.16
N ALA A 60 -10.64 -3.62 1.71
CA ALA A 60 -9.34 -3.15 2.19
C ALA A 60 -9.49 -2.53 3.59
N PRO A 61 -9.64 -3.37 4.63
CA PRO A 61 -9.71 -2.86 5.99
C PRO A 61 -8.38 -2.26 6.42
N ASP A 62 -8.44 -1.12 7.11
CA ASP A 62 -7.26 -0.46 7.64
C ASP A 62 -6.83 -1.09 8.96
N ASP A 63 -5.52 -1.05 9.24
CA ASP A 63 -5.01 -1.32 10.57
C ASP A 63 -5.59 -0.28 11.55
N PRO A 64 -6.30 -0.71 12.61
CA PRO A 64 -6.89 0.22 13.56
C PRO A 64 -5.89 1.16 14.23
N ALA A 65 -4.62 0.74 14.35
CA ALA A 65 -3.58 1.57 14.94
C ALA A 65 -3.18 2.76 14.06
N HIS A 66 -3.43 2.68 12.77
CA HIS A 66 -2.95 3.65 11.79
C HIS A 66 -4.05 4.26 10.92
N HIS A 67 -5.30 3.87 11.06
CA HIS A 67 -6.38 4.36 10.19
C HIS A 67 -6.61 5.88 10.30
N TRP A 68 -6.18 6.49 11.38
CA TRP A 68 -6.26 7.94 11.60
C TRP A 68 -5.53 8.76 10.51
N ILE A 69 -4.56 8.13 9.82
CA ILE A 69 -3.79 8.77 8.75
C ILE A 69 -4.70 9.27 7.63
N ARG A 70 -5.80 8.57 7.35
CA ARG A 70 -6.74 8.97 6.31
C ARG A 70 -7.34 10.35 6.55
N ALA A 71 -7.54 10.73 7.81
CA ALA A 71 -8.04 12.06 8.15
C ALA A 71 -7.06 13.19 7.77
N THR A 72 -5.77 12.89 7.69
CA THR A 72 -4.77 13.87 7.28
C THR A 72 -4.89 14.26 5.81
N TRP A 73 -5.51 13.40 4.99
CA TRP A 73 -5.65 13.63 3.56
C TRP A 73 -6.81 14.56 3.20
N GLU A 74 -7.76 14.75 4.10
CA GLU A 74 -8.95 15.57 3.86
C GLU A 74 -8.61 17.04 3.58
N ASN A 75 -7.53 17.53 4.16
CA ASN A 75 -7.09 18.91 4.05
C ASN A 75 -5.85 19.10 3.17
N GLN A 76 -5.46 18.08 2.44
CA GLN A 76 -4.33 18.17 1.53
C GLN A 76 -4.74 18.83 0.21
N GLU A 77 -3.86 19.68 -0.29
CA GLU A 77 -4.02 20.22 -1.63
C GLU A 77 -3.80 19.14 -2.68
N VAL A 78 -4.59 19.19 -3.74
CA VAL A 78 -4.39 18.30 -4.88
C VAL A 78 -3.12 18.69 -5.60
N ASP A 79 -2.29 17.71 -5.95
CA ASP A 79 -1.06 17.94 -6.72
C ASP A 79 -1.43 18.68 -8.04
N PRO A 80 -0.80 19.84 -8.32
CA PRO A 80 -1.14 20.63 -9.50
C PRO A 80 -0.83 19.93 -10.82
N ARG A 81 -0.08 18.83 -10.79
CA ARG A 81 0.15 18.00 -11.98
C ARG A 81 -1.05 17.14 -12.36
N LEU A 82 -2.02 17.00 -11.48
CA LEU A 82 -3.22 16.20 -11.73
C LEU A 82 -4.34 17.02 -12.39
N PRO A 83 -5.10 16.45 -13.33
CA PRO A 83 -4.89 15.11 -13.90
C PRO A 83 -3.68 15.06 -14.84
N MET A 84 -3.00 13.94 -14.87
CA MET A 84 -1.75 13.75 -15.61
C MET A 84 -1.94 13.73 -17.14
N ASN A 85 -3.14 13.62 -17.61
CA ASN A 85 -3.48 13.48 -19.03
C ASN A 85 -3.91 14.79 -19.71
N LYS A 86 -3.55 15.90 -19.14
CA LYS A 86 -3.82 17.22 -19.74
C LYS A 86 -3.10 17.42 -21.04
#